data_5f105c318af92a3f3db65556833d0471
#
_entry.id   5f105c318af92a3f3db65556833d0471
#
_cell.length_a   1.000
_cell.length_b   1.000
_cell.length_c   1.000
_cell.angle_alpha   90.00
_cell.angle_beta   90.00
_cell.angle_gamma   90.00
#
_symmetry.space_group_name_H-M   'P 1'
#
loop_
_entity.id
_entity.type
_entity.pdbx_description
1 polymer ?
#
loop_
_entity_poly.entity_id
_entity_poly.type
_entity_poly.pdbx_seq_one_letter_code
_entity_poly.pdbx_strand_id
1 'polypeptide(L)'
;MTRTAAAGAVAAVLLVTAAGCGESAPETGPGGPAATSPGAPAASTTSAASGPSAVRIAVTVTGGKAHTAQRRVKVPRGATVEITVTSDTADQFHLHGYDRELRLAPGRPAVLRFTADTPGVFEAELHHSGARAFELQVG
;
A
#
# COMPACT_ATOMS: atom_id res chain seq x y z
N MET A 1 16.94 -45.87 -1.75
CA MET A 1 15.82 -46.81 -1.89
C MET A 1 14.68 -46.17 -1.13
N THR A 2 13.74 -45.70 -1.69
CA THR A 2 12.47 -45.98 -2.28
C THR A 2 11.81 -44.67 -2.73
N ARG A 3 11.51 -44.60 -3.99
CA ARG A 3 10.70 -43.56 -4.65
C ARG A 3 9.22 -43.79 -4.32
N THR A 4 8.45 -42.73 -4.10
CA THR A 4 7.01 -42.82 -4.34
C THR A 4 6.57 -41.55 -5.06
N ALA A 5 6.23 -41.74 -6.32
CA ALA A 5 5.51 -40.77 -7.14
C ALA A 5 4.02 -40.98 -6.93
N ALA A 6 3.25 -39.91 -6.84
CA ALA A 6 1.80 -39.96 -7.01
C ALA A 6 1.40 -38.78 -7.92
N ALA A 7 0.96 -39.18 -9.11
CA ALA A 7 0.28 -38.34 -10.08
C ALA A 7 -1.25 -38.42 -9.83
N GLY A 8 -1.98 -37.39 -10.18
CA GLY A 8 -3.45 -37.32 -10.20
C GLY A 8 -3.89 -35.90 -10.46
N ALA A 9 -4.27 -35.58 -11.65
CA ALA A 9 -5.51 -35.61 -12.42
C ALA A 9 -6.28 -34.29 -12.22
N VAL A 10 -6.28 -33.41 -13.21
CA VAL A 10 -7.26 -33.11 -14.26
C VAL A 10 -8.74 -33.09 -13.83
N ALA A 11 -9.36 -31.94 -13.91
CA ALA A 11 -10.75 -31.66 -14.32
C ALA A 11 -10.98 -30.15 -14.12
N ALA A 12 -11.52 -29.41 -14.96
CA ALA A 12 -12.53 -29.40 -16.00
C ALA A 12 -13.08 -27.97 -16.06
N VAL A 13 -13.11 -27.50 -17.22
CA VAL A 13 -13.75 -26.35 -17.85
C VAL A 13 -15.20 -26.15 -17.41
N LEU A 14 -15.58 -24.89 -17.14
CA LEU A 14 -16.95 -24.41 -17.31
C LEU A 14 -16.94 -22.98 -17.87
N LEU A 15 -17.21 -22.89 -19.18
CA LEU A 15 -17.62 -21.68 -19.88
C LEU A 15 -19.07 -21.37 -19.46
N VAL A 16 -19.34 -20.13 -19.06
CA VAL A 16 -20.71 -19.58 -19.10
C VAL A 16 -20.66 -18.28 -19.89
N THR A 17 -21.18 -18.33 -21.08
CA THR A 17 -21.53 -17.19 -21.94
C THR A 17 -22.93 -16.70 -21.57
N ALA A 18 -23.08 -15.42 -21.27
CA ALA A 18 -24.38 -14.77 -21.29
C ALA A 18 -24.26 -13.47 -22.10
N ALA A 19 -24.79 -13.51 -23.32
CA ALA A 19 -25.09 -12.37 -24.15
C ALA A 19 -26.42 -11.76 -23.70
N GLY A 20 -26.45 -10.43 -23.53
CA GLY A 20 -27.65 -9.65 -23.27
C GLY A 20 -27.60 -8.37 -24.10
N CYS A 21 -28.16 -8.42 -25.31
CA CYS A 21 -28.48 -7.25 -26.10
C CYS A 21 -29.76 -6.60 -25.57
N GLY A 22 -29.71 -5.31 -25.30
CA GLY A 22 -30.86 -4.46 -25.01
C GLY A 22 -30.76 -3.19 -25.85
N GLU A 23 -31.37 -3.25 -27.04
CA GLU A 23 -31.57 -2.17 -28.01
C GLU A 23 -32.87 -1.44 -27.67
N SER A 24 -32.84 -0.12 -27.57
CA SER A 24 -34.03 0.72 -27.67
C SER A 24 -33.66 2.03 -28.35
N ALA A 25 -34.16 2.19 -29.54
CA ALA A 25 -34.07 3.32 -30.43
C ALA A 25 -35.20 4.36 -30.18
N PRO A 26 -35.31 5.43 -31.01
CA PRO A 26 -35.38 6.81 -30.52
C PRO A 26 -36.78 7.40 -30.64
N GLU A 27 -37.08 8.40 -29.84
CA GLU A 27 -38.21 9.28 -30.10
C GLU A 27 -37.74 10.69 -30.48
N THR A 28 -38.23 11.05 -31.64
CA THR A 28 -38.08 12.34 -32.30
C THR A 28 -39.16 13.32 -31.81
N GLY A 29 -38.79 14.52 -31.46
CA GLY A 29 -39.71 15.64 -31.28
C GLY A 29 -38.98 16.98 -31.40
N PRO A 30 -39.45 17.87 -32.28
CA PRO A 30 -38.77 19.13 -32.57
C PRO A 30 -39.32 20.30 -31.77
N GLY A 31 -38.47 21.23 -31.39
CA GLY A 31 -39.00 22.52 -30.93
C GLY A 31 -38.04 23.41 -30.19
N GLY A 32 -37.52 24.42 -30.85
CA GLY A 32 -37.26 25.73 -30.31
C GLY A 32 -35.86 26.12 -29.86
N PRO A 33 -35.30 27.17 -30.42
CA PRO A 33 -34.01 27.70 -30.01
C PRO A 33 -34.14 28.68 -28.83
N ALA A 34 -33.38 28.46 -27.80
CA ALA A 34 -33.11 29.51 -26.84
C ALA A 34 -31.65 29.48 -26.43
N ALA A 35 -31.07 30.57 -26.66
CA ALA A 35 -29.71 30.99 -26.41
C ALA A 35 -29.22 30.72 -24.98
N THR A 36 -27.89 30.62 -24.92
CA THR A 36 -27.15 31.35 -23.92
C THR A 36 -26.26 30.55 -22.97
N SER A 37 -25.06 30.94 -23.04
CA SER A 37 -23.94 30.95 -22.10
C SER A 37 -23.20 29.62 -21.89
N PRO A 38 -21.93 29.61 -22.29
CA PRO A 38 -20.99 28.65 -21.78
C PRO A 38 -20.62 29.01 -20.35
N GLY A 39 -21.28 28.36 -19.42
CA GLY A 39 -20.81 28.32 -18.03
C GLY A 39 -19.48 27.59 -17.98
N ALA A 40 -18.42 28.31 -17.72
CA ALA A 40 -17.12 27.74 -17.43
C ALA A 40 -17.27 26.72 -16.29
N PRO A 41 -16.68 25.53 -16.41
CA PRO A 41 -16.58 24.64 -15.27
C PRO A 41 -15.67 25.32 -14.23
N ALA A 42 -16.27 25.72 -13.13
CA ALA A 42 -15.51 26.10 -11.96
C ALA A 42 -14.65 24.90 -11.57
N ALA A 43 -13.38 25.01 -11.86
CA ALA A 43 -12.38 24.07 -11.33
C ALA A 43 -12.46 24.19 -9.82
N SER A 44 -13.15 23.24 -9.20
CA SER A 44 -13.09 23.04 -7.77
C SER A 44 -11.67 22.58 -7.46
N THR A 45 -10.80 23.55 -7.19
CA THR A 45 -9.51 23.26 -6.55
C THR A 45 -9.85 22.75 -5.17
N THR A 46 -9.98 21.43 -5.05
CA THR A 46 -9.96 20.76 -3.77
C THR A 46 -8.59 21.03 -3.17
N SER A 47 -8.52 22.09 -2.36
CA SER A 47 -7.40 22.36 -1.49
C SER A 47 -7.33 21.16 -0.55
N ALA A 48 -6.46 20.23 -0.87
CA ALA A 48 -6.11 19.15 0.04
C ALA A 48 -5.60 19.84 1.31
N ALA A 49 -6.41 19.79 2.36
CA ALA A 49 -6.04 20.24 3.67
C ALA A 49 -4.71 19.57 4.02
N SER A 50 -3.67 20.36 4.08
CA SER A 50 -2.35 19.93 4.53
C SER A 50 -2.45 19.65 6.03
N GLY A 51 -2.97 18.46 6.38
CA GLY A 51 -2.77 17.89 7.70
C GLY A 51 -1.26 17.73 7.92
N PRO A 52 -0.80 17.62 9.16
CA PRO A 52 0.63 17.49 9.45
C PRO A 52 1.22 16.37 8.58
N SER A 53 2.21 16.77 7.76
CA SER A 53 2.81 15.85 6.81
C SER A 53 3.39 14.65 7.56
N ALA A 54 2.93 13.45 7.22
CA ALA A 54 3.47 12.24 7.79
C ALA A 54 4.97 12.11 7.46
N VAL A 55 5.78 11.72 8.43
CA VAL A 55 7.17 11.35 8.18
C VAL A 55 7.18 10.01 7.46
N ARG A 56 7.67 10.00 6.21
CA ARG A 56 7.69 8.81 5.37
C ARG A 56 9.05 8.14 5.39
N ILE A 57 9.05 6.84 5.64
CA ILE A 57 10.24 6.00 5.68
C ILE A 57 10.03 4.86 4.69
N ALA A 58 10.96 4.70 3.75
CA ALA A 58 10.95 3.59 2.81
C ALA A 58 12.06 2.59 3.17
N VAL A 59 11.70 1.31 3.20
CA VAL A 59 12.60 0.18 3.44
C VAL A 59 12.47 -0.79 2.27
N THR A 60 13.61 -1.13 1.65
CA THR A 60 13.68 -2.19 0.66
C THR A 60 14.52 -3.33 1.21
N VAL A 61 13.99 -4.55 1.17
CA VAL A 61 14.69 -5.76 1.60
C VAL A 61 15.02 -6.60 0.38
N THR A 62 16.30 -6.92 0.20
CA THR A 62 16.77 -7.73 -0.90
C THR A 62 17.86 -8.70 -0.41
N GLY A 63 17.68 -9.99 -0.68
CA GLY A 63 18.61 -11.02 -0.23
C GLY A 63 18.81 -11.04 1.28
N GLY A 64 17.75 -10.78 2.06
CA GLY A 64 17.78 -10.72 3.52
C GLY A 64 18.49 -9.50 4.09
N LYS A 65 18.76 -8.46 3.30
CA LYS A 65 19.38 -7.21 3.74
C LYS A 65 18.41 -6.05 3.58
N ALA A 66 18.27 -5.24 4.63
CA ALA A 66 17.44 -4.06 4.60
C ALA A 66 18.25 -2.82 4.14
N HIS A 67 17.64 -2.05 3.24
CA HIS A 67 18.18 -0.81 2.69
C HIS A 67 17.22 0.33 2.99
N THR A 68 17.74 1.41 3.56
CA THR A 68 17.01 2.64 3.88
C THR A 68 17.87 3.85 3.56
N ALA A 69 17.25 5.02 3.36
CA ALA A 69 17.96 6.26 3.15
C ALA A 69 18.80 6.69 4.37
N GLN A 70 18.34 6.36 5.58
CA GLN A 70 18.99 6.73 6.83
C GLN A 70 18.93 5.57 7.82
N ARG A 71 20.04 5.28 8.48
CA ARG A 71 20.07 4.27 9.55
C ARG A 71 19.38 4.73 10.83
N ARG A 72 19.32 6.04 11.07
CA ARG A 72 18.58 6.63 12.18
C ARG A 72 17.70 7.74 11.67
N VAL A 73 16.40 7.58 11.86
CA VAL A 73 15.37 8.53 11.46
C VAL A 73 14.88 9.27 12.70
N LYS A 74 15.04 10.59 12.71
CA LYS A 74 14.54 11.45 13.79
C LYS A 74 13.13 11.93 13.46
N VAL A 75 12.22 11.80 14.41
CA VAL A 75 10.84 12.27 14.28
C VAL A 75 10.41 13.07 15.50
N PRO A 76 9.65 14.14 15.33
CA PRO A 76 9.06 14.87 16.46
C PRO A 76 8.06 13.98 17.20
N ARG A 77 8.01 14.12 18.51
CA ARG A 77 6.96 13.47 19.31
C ARG A 77 5.57 13.91 18.84
N GLY A 78 4.65 12.97 18.71
CA GLY A 78 3.29 13.21 18.22
C GLY A 78 3.17 13.23 16.68
N ALA A 79 4.27 13.11 15.96
CA ALA A 79 4.23 13.05 14.50
C ALA A 79 3.58 11.75 14.01
N THR A 80 2.85 11.82 12.91
CA THR A 80 2.42 10.63 12.18
C THR A 80 3.60 10.07 11.39
N VAL A 81 3.88 8.79 11.56
CA VAL A 81 4.94 8.07 10.82
C VAL A 81 4.29 7.05 9.90
N GLU A 82 4.77 7.00 8.66
CA GLU A 82 4.36 6.03 7.65
C GLU A 82 5.60 5.29 7.15
N ILE A 83 5.66 4.00 7.43
CA ILE A 83 6.76 3.12 7.02
C ILE A 83 6.25 2.23 5.90
N THR A 84 6.87 2.32 4.72
CA THR A 84 6.59 1.42 3.61
C THR A 84 7.74 0.42 3.48
N VAL A 85 7.43 -0.87 3.55
CA VAL A 85 8.41 -1.95 3.42
C VAL A 85 8.10 -2.78 2.20
N THR A 86 9.10 -2.99 1.34
CA THR A 86 9.03 -3.92 0.20
C THR A 86 10.13 -4.95 0.35
N SER A 87 9.78 -6.24 0.30
CA SER A 87 10.72 -7.36 0.43
C SER A 87 10.65 -8.28 -0.79
N ASP A 88 11.78 -8.85 -1.18
CA ASP A 88 11.87 -9.89 -2.21
C ASP A 88 11.44 -11.28 -1.69
N THR A 89 11.34 -11.44 -0.38
CA THR A 89 10.93 -12.68 0.30
C THR A 89 9.82 -12.42 1.31
N ALA A 90 9.10 -13.47 1.71
CA ALA A 90 8.16 -13.40 2.83
C ALA A 90 8.94 -13.21 4.13
N ASP A 91 8.58 -12.19 4.92
CA ASP A 91 9.20 -11.87 6.19
C ASP A 91 8.17 -11.17 7.11
N GLN A 92 8.60 -10.78 8.29
CA GLN A 92 7.82 -9.98 9.22
C GLN A 92 8.67 -8.80 9.70
N PHE A 93 8.23 -7.60 9.41
CA PHE A 93 8.83 -6.38 9.94
C PHE A 93 8.29 -6.11 11.34
N HIS A 94 9.16 -5.73 12.27
CA HIS A 94 8.80 -5.37 13.63
C HIS A 94 9.47 -4.06 14.04
N LEU A 95 8.69 -3.17 14.66
CA LEU A 95 9.16 -1.95 15.30
C LEU A 95 9.06 -2.14 16.82
N HIS A 96 10.20 -2.38 17.46
CA HIS A 96 10.30 -2.57 18.90
C HIS A 96 9.82 -1.35 19.68
N GLY A 97 9.27 -1.59 20.88
CA GLY A 97 8.77 -0.56 21.79
C GLY A 97 7.44 0.07 21.41
N TYR A 98 7.09 0.05 20.12
CA TYR A 98 5.73 0.34 19.65
C TYR A 98 4.91 -0.94 19.43
N ASP A 99 5.54 -2.11 19.49
CA ASP A 99 4.95 -3.44 19.24
C ASP A 99 4.12 -3.48 17.96
N ARG A 100 4.68 -2.90 16.89
CA ARG A 100 4.04 -2.86 15.59
C ARG A 100 4.70 -3.85 14.65
N GLU A 101 3.88 -4.73 14.13
CA GLU A 101 4.28 -5.78 13.20
C GLU A 101 3.63 -5.61 11.84
N LEU A 102 4.33 -6.00 10.79
CA LEU A 102 3.85 -5.94 9.42
C LEU A 102 4.30 -7.18 8.66
N ARG A 103 3.34 -7.98 8.21
CA ARG A 103 3.63 -9.15 7.37
C ARG A 103 3.99 -8.70 5.96
N LEU A 104 5.08 -9.23 5.46
CA LEU A 104 5.61 -8.93 4.14
C LEU A 104 5.36 -10.10 3.19
N ALA A 105 4.86 -9.78 2.00
CA ALA A 105 4.74 -10.73 0.89
C ALA A 105 5.75 -10.34 -0.20
N PRO A 106 6.36 -11.31 -0.90
CA PRO A 106 7.38 -11.04 -1.91
C PRO A 106 6.89 -10.06 -2.98
N GLY A 107 7.67 -9.01 -3.23
CA GLY A 107 7.43 -8.00 -4.25
C GLY A 107 6.23 -7.07 -4.00
N ARG A 108 5.57 -7.18 -2.84
CA ARG A 108 4.43 -6.31 -2.50
C ARG A 108 4.81 -5.31 -1.42
N PRO A 109 4.58 -4.01 -1.65
CA PRO A 109 4.76 -3.02 -0.60
C PRO A 109 3.70 -3.22 0.50
N ALA A 110 4.14 -3.16 1.74
CA ALA A 110 3.28 -3.16 2.92
C ALA A 110 3.50 -1.86 3.69
N VAL A 111 2.46 -1.30 4.30
CA VAL A 111 2.50 0.02 4.93
C VAL A 111 2.08 -0.09 6.40
N LEU A 112 2.92 0.45 7.28
CA LEU A 112 2.65 0.64 8.69
C LEU A 112 2.48 2.13 8.98
N ARG A 113 1.36 2.51 9.59
CA ARG A 113 1.10 3.88 10.01
C ARG A 113 0.78 3.95 11.48
N PHE A 114 1.42 4.89 12.20
CA PHE A 114 1.21 5.10 13.62
C PHE A 114 1.60 6.52 14.04
N THR A 115 1.26 6.89 15.28
CA THR A 115 1.69 8.15 15.90
C THR A 115 2.89 7.88 16.79
N ALA A 116 3.96 8.66 16.62
CA ALA A 116 5.19 8.56 17.41
C ALA A 116 5.01 9.33 18.75
N ASP A 117 4.28 8.75 19.70
CA ASP A 117 3.88 9.40 20.96
C ASP A 117 4.84 9.13 22.12
N THR A 118 5.63 8.06 22.04
CA THR A 118 6.58 7.63 23.08
C THR A 118 7.98 8.11 22.73
N PRO A 119 8.64 8.95 23.57
CA PRO A 119 10.00 9.38 23.32
C PRO A 119 11.00 8.25 23.53
N GLY A 120 12.07 8.21 22.74
CA GLY A 120 13.09 7.16 22.84
C GLY A 120 13.74 6.82 21.51
N VAL A 121 14.55 5.76 21.54
CA VAL A 121 15.15 5.16 20.33
C VAL A 121 14.64 3.73 20.21
N PHE A 122 14.03 3.44 19.08
CA PHE A 122 13.34 2.19 18.79
C PHE A 122 13.97 1.50 17.59
N GLU A 123 14.24 0.22 17.70
CA GLU A 123 14.82 -0.58 16.63
C GLU A 123 13.71 -1.13 15.72
N ALA A 124 13.95 -1.06 14.42
CA ALA A 124 13.14 -1.69 13.39
C ALA A 124 13.93 -2.81 12.71
N GLU A 125 13.36 -4.01 12.66
CA GLU A 125 14.04 -5.19 12.14
C GLU A 125 13.10 -6.14 11.38
N LEU A 126 13.68 -7.11 10.69
CA LEU A 126 13.02 -8.21 10.02
C LEU A 126 13.24 -9.49 10.82
N HIS A 127 12.15 -10.17 11.21
CA HIS A 127 12.23 -11.32 12.13
C HIS A 127 12.90 -12.56 11.52
N HIS A 128 12.55 -12.92 10.26
CA HIS A 128 13.06 -14.15 9.67
C HIS A 128 14.50 -14.00 9.19
N SER A 129 14.83 -12.86 8.59
CA SER A 129 16.19 -12.58 8.12
C SER A 129 17.11 -12.04 9.22
N GLY A 130 16.56 -11.55 10.35
CA GLY A 130 17.31 -10.88 11.40
C GLY A 130 17.96 -9.57 10.95
N ALA A 131 17.52 -9.01 9.83
CA ALA A 131 18.10 -7.80 9.29
C ALA A 131 17.58 -6.57 10.02
N ARG A 132 18.50 -5.80 10.63
CA ARG A 132 18.17 -4.49 11.18
C ARG A 132 17.91 -3.51 10.04
N ALA A 133 16.73 -2.88 10.06
CA ALA A 133 16.33 -1.92 9.04
C ALA A 133 16.82 -0.50 9.37
N PHE A 134 16.40 0.05 10.51
CA PHE A 134 16.78 1.37 10.97
C PHE A 134 16.47 1.55 12.47
N GLU A 135 16.88 2.68 13.03
CA GLU A 135 16.47 3.14 14.35
C GLU A 135 15.55 4.36 14.21
N LEU A 136 14.41 4.35 14.89
CA LEU A 136 13.50 5.48 15.00
C LEU A 136 13.81 6.23 16.29
N GLN A 137 14.23 7.49 16.19
CA GLN A 137 14.46 8.36 17.34
C GLN A 137 13.31 9.35 17.46
N VAL A 138 12.56 9.28 18.55
CA VAL A 138 11.42 10.14 18.87
C VAL A 138 11.80 11.11 19.98
N GLY A 139 11.61 12.42 19.73
CA GLY A 139 11.94 13.43 20.73
C GLY A 139 11.49 14.83 20.36
#